data_d12184eec10949dce9d978114ab3848c
#
_entry.id   d12184eec10949dce9d978114ab3848c
#
_cell.length_a   1.000
_cell.length_b   1.000
_cell.length_c   1.000
_cell.angle_alpha   90.00
_cell.angle_beta   90.00
_cell.angle_gamma   90.00
#
_symmetry.space_group_name_H-M   'P 1'
#
loop_
_entity.id
_entity.type
_entity.pdbx_description
1 polymer ?
#
loop_
_entity_poly.entity_id
_entity_poly.type
_entity_poly.pdbx_seq_one_letter_code
_entity_poly.pdbx_strand_id
1 'polypeptide(L)'
;MTRRHALTATAGVLLTGAGGNAEATDAPVLKLLDDFAAAWNRHDVDGLMACMTTDCVFEASAGPDVAGARHVGAAAVRTAYAAVFTTYADARWHHPRHFVAGNRAVSEWTFTGTTAAGAKVEVNGCDIFTLEDGKIAVKNSYRKQRPA
;
A
#
# COMPACT_ATOMS: atom_id res chain seq x y z
N MET A 1 26.17 37.14 -61.41
CA MET A 1 26.40 35.91 -60.64
C MET A 1 26.01 36.19 -59.18
N THR A 2 24.84 35.80 -58.79
CA THR A 2 24.29 36.10 -57.45
C THR A 2 24.15 34.80 -56.67
N ARG A 3 24.98 34.66 -55.62
CA ARG A 3 24.88 33.49 -54.73
C ARG A 3 23.82 33.73 -53.67
N ARG A 4 22.79 32.89 -53.67
CA ARG A 4 21.77 32.85 -52.59
C ARG A 4 22.30 32.00 -51.45
N HIS A 5 22.35 32.54 -50.24
CA HIS A 5 22.66 31.81 -48.99
C HIS A 5 21.29 31.27 -48.47
N ALA A 6 21.21 29.96 -48.33
CA ALA A 6 20.08 29.31 -47.65
C ALA A 6 20.37 29.32 -46.12
N LEU A 7 19.48 29.92 -45.36
CA LEU A 7 19.45 29.77 -43.89
C LEU A 7 18.72 28.48 -43.56
N THR A 8 19.42 27.57 -42.91
CA THR A 8 18.84 26.37 -42.29
C THR A 8 18.38 26.74 -40.89
N ALA A 9 17.07 26.76 -40.66
CA ALA A 9 16.49 26.92 -39.35
C ALA A 9 16.49 25.54 -38.63
N THR A 10 17.27 25.42 -37.59
CA THR A 10 17.25 24.23 -36.70
C THR A 10 16.10 24.41 -35.71
N ALA A 11 15.04 23.61 -35.85
CA ALA A 11 13.95 23.53 -34.89
C ALA A 11 14.43 22.75 -33.67
N GLY A 12 14.64 23.44 -32.58
CA GLY A 12 14.90 22.83 -31.27
C GLY A 12 13.60 22.22 -30.71
N VAL A 13 13.57 20.90 -30.56
CA VAL A 13 12.51 20.20 -29.84
C VAL A 13 12.75 20.40 -28.34
N LEU A 14 11.94 21.21 -27.69
CA LEU A 14 11.85 21.30 -26.25
C LEU A 14 11.10 20.06 -25.72
N LEU A 15 11.82 19.09 -25.19
CA LEU A 15 11.23 18.04 -24.34
C LEU A 15 10.87 18.69 -22.98
N THR A 16 9.61 19.07 -22.84
CA THR A 16 9.04 19.40 -21.53
C THR A 16 8.84 18.11 -20.77
N GLY A 17 9.66 17.92 -19.72
CA GLY A 17 9.57 16.75 -18.83
C GLY A 17 8.22 16.66 -18.13
N ALA A 18 7.49 15.57 -18.36
CA ALA A 18 6.21 15.24 -17.72
C ALA A 18 6.40 14.65 -16.30
N GLY A 19 7.36 15.16 -15.52
CA GLY A 19 7.63 14.64 -14.17
C GLY A 19 6.82 15.29 -13.03
N GLY A 20 6.23 16.49 -13.25
CA GLY A 20 5.64 17.25 -12.14
C GLY A 20 4.20 16.94 -11.78
N ASN A 21 3.44 16.28 -12.67
CA ASN A 21 2.00 16.05 -12.45
C ASN A 21 1.69 14.72 -11.71
N ALA A 22 2.55 13.72 -11.77
CA ALA A 22 2.35 12.44 -11.10
C ALA A 22 2.48 12.60 -9.57
N GLU A 23 3.50 13.28 -9.08
CA GLU A 23 3.74 13.47 -7.63
C GLU A 23 2.60 14.27 -6.94
N ALA A 24 2.04 15.28 -7.60
CA ALA A 24 0.93 16.08 -7.03
C ALA A 24 -0.39 15.30 -6.97
N THR A 25 -0.63 14.35 -7.89
CA THR A 25 -1.81 13.48 -7.92
C THR A 25 -1.71 12.32 -6.91
N ASP A 26 -0.50 11.91 -6.54
CA ASP A 26 -0.27 10.79 -5.62
C ASP A 26 -0.29 11.20 -4.14
N ALA A 27 -0.12 12.50 -3.83
CA ALA A 27 -0.04 12.99 -2.45
C ALA A 27 -1.24 12.60 -1.56
N PRO A 28 -2.51 12.67 -2.01
CA PRO A 28 -3.65 12.20 -1.20
C PRO A 28 -3.62 10.71 -0.91
N VAL A 29 -3.15 9.90 -1.87
CA VAL A 29 -3.03 8.45 -1.71
C VAL A 29 -1.89 8.12 -0.76
N LEU A 30 -0.74 8.78 -0.87
CA LEU A 30 0.38 8.62 0.05
C LEU A 30 -0.05 8.94 1.49
N LYS A 31 -0.79 10.04 1.68
CA LYS A 31 -1.35 10.38 3.00
C LYS A 31 -2.31 9.32 3.51
N LEU A 32 -3.20 8.78 2.68
CA LEU A 32 -4.10 7.68 3.05
C LEU A 32 -3.32 6.47 3.55
N LEU A 33 -2.24 6.10 2.87
CA LEU A 33 -1.40 4.95 3.24
C LEU A 33 -0.59 5.20 4.52
N ASP A 34 -0.11 6.44 4.72
CA ASP A 34 0.52 6.85 5.98
C ASP A 34 -0.46 6.78 7.16
N ASP A 35 -1.69 7.30 6.99
CA ASP A 35 -2.74 7.24 8.00
C ASP A 35 -3.13 5.78 8.32
N PHE A 36 -3.21 4.93 7.29
CA PHE A 36 -3.49 3.50 7.43
C PHE A 36 -2.37 2.76 8.19
N ALA A 37 -1.10 3.02 7.85
CA ALA A 37 0.06 2.45 8.55
C ALA A 37 0.12 2.92 10.01
N ALA A 38 -0.18 4.19 10.26
CA ALA A 38 -0.25 4.74 11.61
C ALA A 38 -1.38 4.11 12.44
N ALA A 39 -2.55 3.84 11.84
CA ALA A 39 -3.67 3.16 12.49
C ALA A 39 -3.32 1.72 12.88
N TRP A 40 -2.60 0.98 12.03
CA TRP A 40 -2.05 -0.34 12.38
C TRP A 40 -1.18 -0.27 13.64
N ASN A 41 -0.26 0.68 13.71
CA ASN A 41 0.67 0.82 14.83
C ASN A 41 0.02 1.35 16.12
N ARG A 42 -1.16 1.98 16.03
CA ARG A 42 -1.99 2.35 17.19
C ARG A 42 -2.98 1.26 17.60
N HIS A 43 -3.06 0.16 16.86
CA HIS A 43 -4.08 -0.89 17.00
C HIS A 43 -5.51 -0.31 16.88
N ASP A 44 -5.68 0.70 16.04
CA ASP A 44 -6.90 1.47 15.84
C ASP A 44 -7.72 0.87 14.69
N VAL A 45 -8.57 -0.11 15.01
CA VAL A 45 -9.41 -0.78 14.02
C VAL A 45 -10.41 0.19 13.36
N ASP A 46 -10.93 1.18 14.09
CA ASP A 46 -11.81 2.19 13.51
C ASP A 46 -11.07 3.08 12.51
N GLY A 47 -9.86 3.49 12.86
CA GLY A 47 -8.98 4.23 11.94
C GLY A 47 -8.63 3.44 10.69
N LEU A 48 -8.36 2.14 10.80
CA LEU A 48 -8.13 1.27 9.67
C LEU A 48 -9.37 1.22 8.75
N MET A 49 -10.54 0.98 9.31
CA MET A 49 -11.78 0.90 8.55
C MET A 49 -12.20 2.23 7.91
N ALA A 50 -11.86 3.36 8.52
CA ALA A 50 -12.10 4.68 7.96
C ALA A 50 -11.33 4.91 6.64
N CYS A 51 -10.20 4.23 6.45
CA CYS A 51 -9.41 4.27 5.21
C CYS A 51 -9.95 3.37 4.10
N MET A 52 -10.91 2.49 4.39
CA MET A 52 -11.41 1.48 3.44
C MET A 52 -12.80 1.80 2.91
N THR A 53 -13.14 1.22 1.75
CA THR A 53 -14.51 1.26 1.22
C THR A 53 -15.44 0.37 2.04
N THR A 54 -16.77 0.52 1.91
CA THR A 54 -17.75 -0.28 2.63
C THR A 54 -17.81 -1.74 2.18
N ASP A 55 -17.51 -1.99 0.92
CA ASP A 55 -17.45 -3.31 0.27
C ASP A 55 -16.01 -3.87 0.16
N CYS A 56 -15.11 -3.33 0.95
CA CYS A 56 -13.68 -3.65 0.91
C CYS A 56 -13.38 -5.14 1.05
N VAL A 57 -12.20 -5.51 0.54
CA VAL A 57 -11.68 -6.87 0.61
C VAL A 57 -10.31 -6.87 1.28
N PHE A 58 -10.09 -7.82 2.16
CA PHE A 58 -8.77 -8.14 2.70
C PHE A 58 -8.39 -9.57 2.34
N GLU A 59 -7.26 -9.73 1.66
CA GLU A 59 -6.62 -11.00 1.34
C GLU A 59 -5.37 -11.15 2.22
N ALA A 60 -5.45 -12.07 3.18
CA ALA A 60 -4.37 -12.27 4.15
C ALA A 60 -3.17 -12.98 3.52
N SER A 61 -1.98 -12.80 4.11
CA SER A 61 -0.72 -13.40 3.62
C SER A 61 -0.64 -14.92 3.77
N ALA A 62 -1.63 -15.54 4.37
CA ALA A 62 -1.77 -16.99 4.53
C ALA A 62 -3.25 -17.37 4.54
N GLY A 63 -3.55 -18.62 4.18
CA GLY A 63 -4.92 -19.13 4.15
C GLY A 63 -5.04 -20.35 3.25
N PRO A 64 -6.25 -20.87 3.11
CA PRO A 64 -6.49 -22.12 2.36
C PRO A 64 -6.46 -21.96 0.84
N ASP A 65 -6.65 -20.71 0.34
CA ASP A 65 -6.78 -20.43 -1.08
C ASP A 65 -5.52 -19.77 -1.66
N VAL A 66 -5.44 -19.67 -2.98
CA VAL A 66 -4.33 -18.99 -3.68
C VAL A 66 -4.20 -17.51 -3.31
N ALA A 67 -5.31 -16.89 -2.88
CA ALA A 67 -5.35 -15.51 -2.38
C ALA A 67 -5.18 -15.40 -0.85
N GLY A 68 -4.81 -16.49 -0.17
CA GLY A 68 -4.81 -16.57 1.28
C GLY A 68 -6.23 -16.66 1.86
N ALA A 69 -6.42 -16.27 3.12
CA ALA A 69 -7.75 -16.12 3.69
C ALA A 69 -8.37 -14.82 3.19
N ARG A 70 -9.52 -14.91 2.52
CA ARG A 70 -10.20 -13.77 1.90
C ARG A 70 -11.39 -13.32 2.71
N HIS A 71 -11.40 -12.07 3.15
CA HIS A 71 -12.46 -11.43 3.92
C HIS A 71 -13.13 -10.36 3.05
N VAL A 72 -14.45 -10.42 2.90
CA VAL A 72 -15.22 -9.54 2.01
C VAL A 72 -16.25 -8.74 2.81
N GLY A 73 -16.25 -7.43 2.57
CA GLY A 73 -17.11 -6.45 3.23
C GLY A 73 -16.56 -5.96 4.57
N ALA A 74 -16.96 -4.74 4.94
CA ALA A 74 -16.42 -4.03 6.10
C ALA A 74 -16.48 -4.82 7.40
N ALA A 75 -17.55 -5.56 7.67
CA ALA A 75 -17.71 -6.33 8.90
C ALA A 75 -16.69 -7.48 9.00
N ALA A 76 -16.49 -8.24 7.90
CA ALA A 76 -15.56 -9.34 7.86
C ALA A 76 -14.09 -8.83 7.94
N VAL A 77 -13.77 -7.75 7.23
CA VAL A 77 -12.45 -7.13 7.25
C VAL A 77 -12.13 -6.59 8.64
N ARG A 78 -13.06 -5.89 9.29
CA ARG A 78 -12.91 -5.40 10.67
C ARG A 78 -12.60 -6.54 11.65
N THR A 79 -13.33 -7.65 11.56
CA THR A 79 -13.09 -8.83 12.40
C THR A 79 -11.69 -9.40 12.18
N ALA A 80 -11.26 -9.51 10.92
CA ALA A 80 -9.94 -10.02 10.58
C ALA A 80 -8.82 -9.10 11.09
N TYR A 81 -8.97 -7.78 10.99
CA TYR A 81 -8.00 -6.83 11.52
C TYR A 81 -7.88 -6.87 13.05
N ALA A 82 -9.01 -6.94 13.75
CA ALA A 82 -9.03 -7.10 15.21
C ALA A 82 -8.34 -8.39 15.66
N ALA A 83 -8.51 -9.48 14.89
CA ALA A 83 -7.86 -10.77 15.18
C ALA A 83 -6.33 -10.71 15.11
N VAL A 84 -5.75 -9.83 14.27
CA VAL A 84 -4.28 -9.62 14.22
C VAL A 84 -3.79 -9.13 15.58
N PHE A 85 -4.46 -8.17 16.20
CA PHE A 85 -4.08 -7.61 17.51
C PHE A 85 -4.33 -8.57 18.68
N THR A 86 -5.29 -9.48 18.52
CA THR A 86 -5.46 -10.59 19.48
C THR A 86 -4.32 -11.60 19.36
N THR A 87 -3.88 -11.88 18.14
CA THR A 87 -2.78 -12.84 17.89
C THR A 87 -1.42 -12.27 18.31
N TYR A 88 -1.20 -10.98 18.06
CA TYR A 88 0.04 -10.27 18.34
C TYR A 88 -0.27 -8.96 19.09
N ALA A 89 -0.36 -9.03 20.40
CA ALA A 89 -0.69 -7.87 21.22
C ALA A 89 0.35 -6.73 21.14
N ASP A 90 1.57 -7.03 20.71
CA ASP A 90 2.69 -6.13 20.46
C ASP A 90 2.98 -5.90 18.97
N ALA A 91 2.01 -6.20 18.09
CA ALA A 91 2.16 -6.07 16.63
C ALA A 91 2.66 -4.67 16.23
N ARG A 92 3.69 -4.63 15.38
CA ARG A 92 4.25 -3.39 14.84
C ARG A 92 4.68 -3.57 13.39
N TRP A 93 4.45 -2.51 12.60
CA TRP A 93 4.94 -2.37 11.23
C TRP A 93 5.96 -1.24 11.19
N HIS A 94 7.20 -1.59 10.86
CA HIS A 94 8.35 -0.68 10.86
C HIS A 94 8.68 -0.24 9.44
N HIS A 95 9.18 0.99 9.31
CA HIS A 95 9.74 1.55 8.08
C HIS A 95 8.80 1.45 6.87
N PRO A 96 7.52 1.87 6.97
CA PRO A 96 6.62 1.82 5.84
C PRO A 96 7.16 2.69 4.70
N ARG A 97 7.16 2.14 3.48
CA ARG A 97 7.45 2.87 2.24
C ARG A 97 6.33 2.62 1.25
N HIS A 98 5.83 3.68 0.66
CA HIS A 98 4.68 3.64 -0.22
C HIS A 98 5.05 3.99 -1.66
N PHE A 99 4.43 3.28 -2.60
CA PHE A 99 4.55 3.50 -4.04
C PHE A 99 3.14 3.54 -4.63
N VAL A 100 2.89 4.49 -5.52
CA VAL A 100 1.57 4.69 -6.13
C VAL A 100 1.70 4.60 -7.65
N ALA A 101 0.75 3.93 -8.28
CA ALA A 101 0.64 3.80 -9.74
C ALA A 101 -0.85 3.80 -10.14
N GLY A 102 -1.41 4.98 -10.38
CA GLY A 102 -2.83 5.14 -10.68
C GLY A 102 -3.72 4.69 -9.52
N ASN A 103 -4.61 3.73 -9.76
CA ASN A 103 -5.47 3.16 -8.72
C ASN A 103 -4.85 1.96 -7.99
N ARG A 104 -3.53 1.73 -8.17
CA ARG A 104 -2.79 0.70 -7.46
C ARG A 104 -1.72 1.32 -6.58
N ALA A 105 -1.49 0.72 -5.43
CA ALA A 105 -0.40 1.14 -4.55
C ALA A 105 0.25 -0.06 -3.87
N VAL A 106 1.47 0.14 -3.37
CA VAL A 106 2.22 -0.84 -2.59
C VAL A 106 2.74 -0.17 -1.33
N SER A 107 2.64 -0.85 -0.20
CA SER A 107 3.36 -0.50 1.03
C SER A 107 4.31 -1.61 1.43
N GLU A 108 5.59 -1.34 1.46
CA GLU A 108 6.60 -2.25 2.02
C GLU A 108 6.80 -1.96 3.50
N TRP A 109 7.04 -3.00 4.31
CA TRP A 109 7.21 -2.88 5.75
C TRP A 109 7.98 -4.07 6.34
N THR A 110 8.48 -3.91 7.56
CA THR A 110 8.94 -5.01 8.43
C THR A 110 7.94 -5.19 9.56
N PHE A 111 7.36 -6.37 9.66
CA PHE A 111 6.46 -6.73 10.76
C PHE A 111 7.23 -7.35 11.92
N THR A 112 6.90 -6.93 13.15
CA THR A 112 7.30 -7.61 14.38
C THR A 112 6.11 -7.90 15.26
N GLY A 113 6.15 -9.00 16.00
CA GLY A 113 5.12 -9.36 16.97
C GLY A 113 5.51 -10.61 17.74
N THR A 114 4.85 -10.81 18.86
CA THR A 114 5.04 -11.99 19.72
C THR A 114 3.72 -12.75 19.80
N THR A 115 3.74 -14.05 19.50
CA THR A 115 2.57 -14.91 19.63
C THR A 115 2.22 -15.15 21.10
N ALA A 116 1.01 -15.61 21.39
CA ALA A 116 0.60 -15.98 22.74
C ALA A 116 1.51 -17.09 23.36
N ALA A 117 2.15 -17.91 22.54
CA ALA A 117 3.12 -18.92 22.97
C ALA A 117 4.54 -18.34 23.22
N GLY A 118 4.73 -17.02 23.05
CA GLY A 118 6.01 -16.35 23.25
C GLY A 118 6.97 -16.41 22.08
N ALA A 119 6.56 -16.96 20.92
CA ALA A 119 7.39 -16.98 19.72
C ALA A 119 7.45 -15.58 19.08
N LYS A 120 8.67 -15.09 18.87
CA LYS A 120 8.92 -13.80 18.21
C LYS A 120 8.90 -13.95 16.71
N VAL A 121 8.21 -13.04 16.03
CA VAL A 121 8.14 -12.93 14.57
C VAL A 121 8.79 -11.62 14.16
N GLU A 122 9.68 -11.68 13.19
CA GLU A 122 10.24 -10.52 12.49
C GLU A 122 10.43 -10.88 11.04
N VAL A 123 9.64 -10.28 10.15
CA VAL A 123 9.60 -10.60 8.73
C VAL A 123 9.32 -9.36 7.87
N ASN A 124 9.90 -9.33 6.68
CA ASN A 124 9.54 -8.34 5.66
C ASN A 124 8.28 -8.80 4.92
N GLY A 125 7.49 -7.81 4.52
CA GLY A 125 6.33 -8.02 3.69
C GLY A 125 5.94 -6.78 2.93
N CYS A 126 4.87 -6.89 2.19
CA CYS A 126 4.22 -5.77 1.51
C CYS A 126 2.72 -6.01 1.41
N ASP A 127 2.01 -4.91 1.29
CA ASP A 127 0.60 -4.90 0.92
C ASP A 127 0.46 -4.31 -0.48
N ILE A 128 -0.33 -4.96 -1.33
CA ILE A 128 -0.74 -4.42 -2.63
C ILE A 128 -2.19 -3.95 -2.49
N PHE A 129 -2.41 -2.68 -2.83
CA PHE A 129 -3.73 -2.06 -2.71
C PHE A 129 -4.38 -1.84 -4.07
N THR A 130 -5.71 -1.98 -4.11
CA THR A 130 -6.57 -1.37 -5.12
C THR A 130 -7.33 -0.24 -4.47
N LEU A 131 -7.37 0.92 -5.14
CA LEU A 131 -7.97 2.15 -4.62
C LEU A 131 -9.22 2.50 -5.42
N GLU A 132 -10.26 2.95 -4.73
CA GLU A 132 -11.50 3.46 -5.32
C GLU A 132 -11.96 4.67 -4.51
N ASP A 133 -12.31 5.76 -5.20
CA ASP A 133 -12.84 6.99 -4.60
C ASP A 133 -12.02 7.52 -3.42
N GLY A 134 -10.67 7.45 -3.53
CA GLY A 134 -9.75 7.92 -2.50
C GLY A 134 -9.69 7.03 -1.25
N LYS A 135 -10.17 5.78 -1.32
CA LYS A 135 -10.13 4.78 -0.26
C LYS A 135 -9.54 3.46 -0.75
N ILE A 136 -9.20 2.59 0.19
CA ILE A 136 -8.70 1.25 -0.08
C ILE A 136 -9.91 0.32 -0.32
N ALA A 137 -10.07 -0.17 -1.54
CA ALA A 137 -11.07 -1.18 -1.89
C ALA A 137 -10.55 -2.60 -1.64
N VAL A 138 -9.28 -2.86 -1.97
CA VAL A 138 -8.66 -4.17 -1.72
C VAL A 138 -7.30 -3.98 -1.06
N LYS A 139 -7.06 -4.73 0.01
CA LYS A 139 -5.74 -4.93 0.61
C LYS A 139 -5.32 -6.38 0.43
N ASN A 140 -4.27 -6.63 -0.33
CA ASN A 140 -3.69 -7.96 -0.53
C ASN A 140 -2.30 -8.00 0.10
N SER A 141 -2.12 -8.86 1.10
CA SER A 141 -0.90 -8.93 1.92
C SER A 141 0.01 -10.07 1.50
N TYR A 142 1.29 -9.77 1.43
CA TYR A 142 2.37 -10.74 1.21
C TYR A 142 3.40 -10.64 2.33
N ARG A 143 3.87 -11.79 2.81
CA ARG A 143 4.84 -11.84 3.91
C ARG A 143 5.86 -12.93 3.67
N LYS A 144 7.15 -12.63 3.91
CA LYS A 144 8.18 -13.67 3.90
C LYS A 144 7.94 -14.69 5.02
N GLN A 145 8.25 -15.94 4.73
CA GLN A 145 8.25 -17.02 5.72
C GLN A 145 9.67 -17.19 6.26
N ARG A 146 9.80 -17.30 7.58
CA ARG A 146 11.06 -17.66 8.24
C ARG A 146 10.85 -18.98 8.97
N PRO A 147 11.70 -20.00 8.76
CA PRO A 147 11.68 -21.21 9.59
C PRO A 147 11.90 -20.83 11.06
N ALA A 148 11.25 -21.53 11.96
CA ALA A 148 11.47 -21.43 13.40
C ALA A 148 12.85 -21.97 13.78
#